data_a2b1ba01ef8f75e33ce0aa47051e0540
#
_entry.id   a2b1ba01ef8f75e33ce0aa47051e0540
#
_cell.length_a   1.000
_cell.length_b   1.000
_cell.length_c   1.000
_cell.angle_alpha   90.00
_cell.angle_beta   90.00
_cell.angle_gamma   90.00
#
_symmetry.space_group_name_H-M   'P 1'
#
loop_
_entity.id
_entity.type
_entity.pdbx_description
1 polymer ?
#
loop_
_entity_poly.entity_id
_entity_poly.type
_entity_poly.pdbx_seq_one_letter_code
_entity_poly.pdbx_strand_id
1 'polypeptide(L)'
;YKHAMADVQAMQDADEEARRKAFGFGIEERHFCSKGFSAEECHLCCSDNIDYMKWLLLNGYRNCIKVIYIDPPFFTKANYNATVSIRDENGKKQNVHHLAYNDMFERNLEFYIANMTSRLMLMKELLHPEGLIWVHLDWHSSHYIRVIMDEIFGEKHFVNEIIWKYKSGGSGKKHFARKHDSLLVYSKTNKYKLEVPKEKSYNRNMKPYHFKGVSEYKDEYGWYTLVNMKDVWSIDMVGRTSAERTGYATQKPIELVSRIVLASTDENDICADFFCGSGALIEAAATNGRRWLGCDNEQLAVSIARKRLDMKESDYVFLSNRDELRRVGRLSMNLKVRDRLENGKSLLTFEVSGFEPELDIGHIPLKERAEVRRIAEADGMRLLDYIMIDPAYNGAFSAEHIISEGFDEIRFISKGNFAVIAVDVFGREYFMKVDLDND
;
A
#
# COMPACT_ATOMS: atom_id res chain seq x y z
N TYR A 1 -13.57 -1.62 20.08
CA TYR A 1 -14.35 -0.49 19.58
C TYR A 1 -14.69 0.54 20.67
N LYS A 2 -15.39 0.14 21.77
CA LYS A 2 -15.78 1.09 22.84
C LYS A 2 -14.58 1.86 23.40
N HIS A 3 -13.46 1.19 23.67
CA HIS A 3 -12.23 1.85 24.12
C HIS A 3 -11.70 2.82 23.06
N ALA A 4 -11.61 2.40 21.80
CA ALA A 4 -11.14 3.26 20.72
C ALA A 4 -12.01 4.51 20.57
N MET A 5 -13.33 4.40 20.71
CA MET A 5 -14.23 5.56 20.66
C MET A 5 -14.15 6.44 21.91
N ALA A 6 -13.84 5.87 23.09
CA ALA A 6 -13.57 6.65 24.28
C ALA A 6 -12.29 7.49 24.13
N ASP A 7 -11.23 6.92 23.54
CA ASP A 7 -9.99 7.65 23.26
C ASP A 7 -10.27 8.82 22.30
N VAL A 8 -11.04 8.57 21.22
CA VAL A 8 -11.45 9.62 20.27
C VAL A 8 -12.23 10.73 20.99
N GLN A 9 -13.19 10.38 21.85
CA GLN A 9 -13.98 11.38 22.58
C GLN A 9 -13.11 12.20 23.55
N ALA A 10 -12.20 11.55 24.27
CA ALA A 10 -11.29 12.22 25.21
C ALA A 10 -10.35 13.22 24.56
N MET A 11 -10.03 13.01 23.25
CA MET A 11 -9.12 13.86 22.48
C MET A 11 -9.83 14.83 21.53
N GLN A 12 -11.17 14.86 21.55
CA GLN A 12 -11.94 15.66 20.58
C GLN A 12 -11.66 17.16 20.70
N ASP A 13 -11.46 17.66 21.92
CA ASP A 13 -11.19 19.08 22.21
C ASP A 13 -9.69 19.40 22.25
N ALA A 14 -8.82 18.41 22.07
CA ALA A 14 -7.38 18.62 22.04
C ALA A 14 -6.95 19.34 20.75
N ASP A 15 -5.87 20.12 20.82
CA ASP A 15 -5.25 20.69 19.63
C ASP A 15 -4.55 19.61 18.77
N GLU A 16 -4.13 19.98 17.58
CA GLU A 16 -3.53 19.04 16.61
C GLU A 16 -2.23 18.42 17.13
N GLU A 17 -1.40 19.20 17.82
CA GLU A 17 -0.12 18.74 18.38
C GLU A 17 -0.36 17.72 19.49
N ALA A 18 -1.32 17.99 20.39
CA ALA A 18 -1.70 17.04 21.44
C ALA A 18 -2.27 15.74 20.86
N ARG A 19 -3.07 15.82 19.77
CA ARG A 19 -3.59 14.64 19.06
C ARG A 19 -2.47 13.82 18.44
N ARG A 20 -1.52 14.46 17.75
CA ARG A 20 -0.34 13.79 17.18
C ARG A 20 0.47 13.08 18.25
N LYS A 21 0.74 13.77 19.36
CA LYS A 21 1.49 13.21 20.50
C LYS A 21 0.78 12.02 21.15
N ALA A 22 -0.54 12.08 21.30
CA ALA A 22 -1.33 11.02 21.92
C ALA A 22 -1.29 9.69 21.14
N PHE A 23 -1.21 9.75 19.80
CA PHE A 23 -1.09 8.59 18.93
C PHE A 23 0.35 8.30 18.47
N GLY A 24 1.32 9.09 18.95
CA GLY A 24 2.73 8.87 18.66
C GLY A 24 3.15 9.14 17.21
N PHE A 25 2.32 9.83 16.39
CA PHE A 25 2.71 10.20 15.02
C PHE A 25 3.77 11.29 15.04
N GLY A 26 5.00 10.92 15.35
CA GLY A 26 6.16 11.82 15.43
C GLY A 26 6.90 12.00 14.11
N ILE A 27 6.72 11.10 13.17
CA ILE A 27 7.34 11.17 11.84
C ILE A 27 6.29 11.61 10.84
N GLU A 28 6.50 12.79 10.25
CA GLU A 28 5.74 13.31 9.14
C GLU A 28 6.71 13.68 8.03
N GLU A 29 6.57 13.04 6.88
CA GLU A 29 7.35 13.32 5.69
C GLU A 29 6.43 13.67 4.54
N ARG A 30 6.79 14.69 3.77
CA ARG A 30 6.02 15.14 2.61
C ARG A 30 6.72 14.69 1.34
N HIS A 31 5.95 14.16 0.41
CA HIS A 31 6.40 13.76 -0.91
C HIS A 31 5.71 14.64 -1.94
N PHE A 32 6.48 15.41 -2.69
CA PHE A 32 5.97 16.35 -3.69
C PHE A 32 6.53 16.04 -5.07
N CYS A 33 5.65 15.69 -5.98
CA CYS A 33 5.98 15.50 -7.37
C CYS A 33 5.25 16.44 -8.33
N SER A 34 4.59 17.48 -7.84
CA SER A 34 3.96 18.56 -8.61
C SER A 34 2.82 18.19 -9.57
N LYS A 35 2.28 16.99 -9.47
CA LYS A 35 1.16 16.56 -10.33
C LYS A 35 0.09 15.85 -9.50
N GLY A 36 -0.97 16.54 -9.12
CA GLY A 36 -2.12 15.90 -8.49
C GLY A 36 -2.75 16.66 -7.33
N PHE A 37 -3.25 15.93 -6.36
CA PHE A 37 -3.84 16.47 -5.13
C PHE A 37 -2.76 17.09 -4.24
N SER A 38 -3.16 18.01 -3.34
CA SER A 38 -2.23 18.45 -2.32
C SER A 38 -1.79 17.24 -1.47
N ALA A 39 -0.51 17.20 -1.08
CA ALA A 39 0.02 16.11 -0.27
C ALA A 39 -0.81 15.87 1.01
N GLU A 40 -1.45 16.88 1.54
CA GLU A 40 -2.30 16.82 2.74
C GLU A 40 -3.59 16.01 2.55
N GLU A 41 -3.95 15.68 1.30
CA GLU A 41 -5.17 14.91 0.99
C GLU A 41 -4.94 13.42 0.79
N CYS A 42 -3.67 12.99 0.66
CA CYS A 42 -3.27 11.59 0.50
C CYS A 42 -2.28 11.21 1.59
N HIS A 43 -2.55 10.12 2.29
CA HIS A 43 -1.70 9.65 3.37
C HIS A 43 -1.26 8.21 3.18
N LEU A 44 0.02 7.95 3.44
CA LEU A 44 0.54 6.60 3.69
C LEU A 44 1.01 6.52 5.15
N CYS A 45 0.47 5.58 5.91
CA CYS A 45 0.72 5.46 7.33
C CYS A 45 1.38 4.12 7.68
N CYS A 46 2.48 4.16 8.45
CA CYS A 46 3.11 2.99 9.04
C CYS A 46 2.75 2.92 10.53
N SER A 47 1.69 2.17 10.87
CA SER A 47 1.16 2.09 12.23
C SER A 47 0.15 0.95 12.36
N ASP A 48 -0.29 0.63 13.59
CA ASP A 48 -1.53 -0.13 13.76
C ASP A 48 -2.70 0.68 13.18
N ASN A 49 -3.53 0.04 12.38
CA ASN A 49 -4.61 0.72 11.69
C ASN A 49 -5.74 1.21 12.62
N ILE A 50 -5.87 0.67 13.84
CA ILE A 50 -6.79 1.21 14.85
C ILE A 50 -6.35 2.61 15.26
N ASP A 51 -5.07 2.82 15.52
CA ASP A 51 -4.54 4.13 15.92
C ASP A 51 -4.66 5.14 14.77
N TYR A 52 -4.34 4.71 13.55
CA TYR A 52 -4.54 5.57 12.39
C TYR A 52 -6.03 5.93 12.15
N MET A 53 -6.95 4.97 12.28
CA MET A 53 -8.38 5.24 12.15
C MET A 53 -8.91 6.17 13.25
N LYS A 54 -8.42 6.06 14.49
CA LYS A 54 -8.72 7.01 15.57
C LYS A 54 -8.24 8.42 15.21
N TRP A 55 -6.99 8.53 14.74
CA TRP A 55 -6.42 9.80 14.29
C TRP A 55 -7.25 10.43 13.17
N LEU A 56 -7.66 9.64 12.17
CA LEU A 56 -8.55 10.10 11.10
C LEU A 56 -9.89 10.63 11.64
N LEU A 57 -10.52 9.93 12.58
CA LEU A 57 -11.78 10.36 13.19
C LEU A 57 -11.64 11.70 13.93
N LEU A 58 -10.51 11.92 14.60
CA LEU A 58 -10.19 13.18 15.28
C LEU A 58 -9.89 14.33 14.32
N ASN A 59 -9.38 14.02 13.13
CA ASN A 59 -9.04 15.01 12.11
C ASN A 59 -10.15 15.21 11.06
N GLY A 60 -11.40 14.86 11.41
CA GLY A 60 -12.58 15.23 10.61
C GLY A 60 -12.95 14.25 9.49
N TYR A 61 -12.32 13.07 9.39
CA TYR A 61 -12.59 12.09 8.34
C TYR A 61 -13.86 11.24 8.58
N ARG A 62 -14.65 11.52 9.62
CA ARG A 62 -15.93 10.85 9.85
C ARG A 62 -16.85 11.03 8.64
N ASN A 63 -17.38 9.93 8.10
CA ASN A 63 -18.27 9.95 6.93
C ASN A 63 -17.66 10.50 5.63
N CYS A 64 -16.35 10.42 5.45
CA CYS A 64 -15.66 11.03 4.31
C CYS A 64 -15.21 10.03 3.23
N ILE A 65 -14.97 8.76 3.59
CA ILE A 65 -14.35 7.78 2.70
C ILE A 65 -15.41 7.13 1.81
N LYS A 66 -15.29 7.26 0.49
CA LYS A 66 -16.26 6.72 -0.48
C LYS A 66 -16.11 5.21 -0.70
N VAL A 67 -14.88 4.72 -0.77
CA VAL A 67 -14.61 3.29 -0.83
C VAL A 67 -13.55 2.89 0.18
N ILE A 68 -13.85 1.86 0.95
CA ILE A 68 -12.87 1.15 1.76
C ILE A 68 -12.72 -0.23 1.14
N TYR A 69 -11.50 -0.60 0.78
CA TYR A 69 -11.12 -1.95 0.42
C TYR A 69 -10.11 -2.45 1.45
N ILE A 70 -10.26 -3.68 1.89
CA ILE A 70 -9.27 -4.31 2.76
C ILE A 70 -9.01 -5.75 2.32
N ASP A 71 -7.74 -6.14 2.45
CA ASP A 71 -7.23 -7.50 2.27
C ASP A 71 -6.55 -7.95 3.58
N PRO A 72 -7.33 -8.17 4.66
CA PRO A 72 -6.78 -8.48 5.98
C PRO A 72 -6.20 -9.89 6.01
N PRO A 73 -5.41 -10.25 7.02
CA PRO A 73 -5.02 -11.64 7.24
C PRO A 73 -6.24 -12.57 7.26
N PHE A 74 -6.14 -13.75 6.61
CA PHE A 74 -7.29 -14.65 6.40
C PHE A 74 -7.45 -15.73 7.46
N PHE A 75 -6.63 -15.68 8.51
CA PHE A 75 -6.57 -16.73 9.54
C PHE A 75 -6.11 -18.09 8.99
N THR A 76 -5.18 -18.07 8.06
CA THR A 76 -4.63 -19.27 7.41
C THR A 76 -3.69 -20.06 8.31
N LYS A 77 -3.27 -19.48 9.43
CA LYS A 77 -2.27 -20.03 10.39
C LYS A 77 -0.91 -20.26 9.74
N ALA A 78 -0.54 -19.44 8.77
CA ALA A 78 0.70 -19.51 8.03
C ALA A 78 1.53 -18.22 8.17
N ASN A 79 2.83 -18.34 7.92
CA ASN A 79 3.73 -17.20 7.75
C ASN A 79 3.84 -16.87 6.26
N TYR A 80 3.74 -15.60 5.93
CA TYR A 80 3.90 -15.12 4.58
C TYR A 80 5.22 -14.37 4.44
N ASN A 81 6.00 -14.70 3.40
CA ASN A 81 7.30 -14.12 3.16
C ASN A 81 7.28 -13.26 1.90
N ALA A 82 7.85 -12.08 1.98
CA ALA A 82 8.24 -11.31 0.80
C ALA A 82 9.55 -11.86 0.24
N THR A 83 9.77 -11.67 -1.05
CA THR A 83 11.03 -12.00 -1.71
C THR A 83 11.76 -10.71 -2.05
N VAL A 84 12.88 -10.49 -1.38
CA VAL A 84 13.78 -9.36 -1.62
C VAL A 84 14.92 -9.84 -2.49
N SER A 85 15.33 -9.05 -3.48
CA SER A 85 16.43 -9.40 -4.37
C SER A 85 17.66 -8.55 -4.04
N ILE A 86 18.76 -9.21 -3.74
CA ILE A 86 20.08 -8.61 -3.53
C ILE A 86 21.06 -9.11 -4.61
N ARG A 87 22.13 -8.38 -4.87
CA ARG A 87 23.21 -8.84 -5.77
C ARG A 87 24.44 -9.25 -4.97
N ASP A 88 24.98 -10.43 -5.27
CA ASP A 88 26.24 -10.87 -4.67
C ASP A 88 27.46 -10.17 -5.30
N GLU A 89 28.66 -10.46 -4.82
CA GLU A 89 29.94 -9.89 -5.28
C GLU A 89 30.22 -10.08 -6.78
N ASN A 90 29.58 -11.08 -7.40
CA ASN A 90 29.69 -11.37 -8.83
C ASN A 90 28.55 -10.71 -9.64
N GLY A 91 27.73 -9.85 -9.01
CA GLY A 91 26.55 -9.23 -9.62
C GLY A 91 25.38 -10.19 -9.83
N LYS A 92 25.45 -11.45 -9.35
CA LYS A 92 24.41 -12.44 -9.49
C LYS A 92 23.27 -12.14 -8.52
N LYS A 93 22.05 -12.13 -9.06
CA LYS A 93 20.83 -11.90 -8.29
C LYS A 93 20.56 -13.06 -7.32
N GLN A 94 20.47 -12.75 -6.05
CA GLN A 94 20.11 -13.63 -4.96
C GLN A 94 18.73 -13.24 -4.42
N ASN A 95 17.82 -14.19 -4.27
CA ASN A 95 16.52 -13.97 -3.66
C ASN A 95 16.58 -14.33 -2.18
N VAL A 96 16.28 -13.38 -1.34
CA VAL A 96 16.20 -13.52 0.12
C VAL A 96 14.75 -13.43 0.54
N HIS A 97 14.33 -14.32 1.42
CA HIS A 97 13.01 -14.30 1.97
C HIS A 97 12.99 -13.47 3.26
N HIS A 98 12.06 -12.57 3.36
CA HIS A 98 11.79 -11.75 4.54
C HIS A 98 10.37 -12.03 5.03
N LEU A 99 10.17 -12.25 6.33
CA LEU A 99 8.83 -12.41 6.89
C LEU A 99 8.02 -11.13 6.61
N ALA A 100 7.00 -11.23 5.79
CA ALA A 100 6.11 -10.12 5.46
C ALA A 100 5.08 -9.92 6.55
N TYR A 101 4.37 -10.97 6.94
CA TYR A 101 3.47 -10.95 8.08
C TYR A 101 3.16 -12.36 8.59
N ASN A 102 2.69 -12.41 9.83
CA ASN A 102 2.30 -13.64 10.51
C ASN A 102 0.77 -13.68 10.64
N ASP A 103 0.14 -14.68 10.00
CA ASP A 103 -1.31 -14.89 10.03
C ASP A 103 -1.73 -15.93 11.10
N MET A 104 -0.98 -16.01 12.20
CA MET A 104 -1.26 -17.05 13.21
C MET A 104 -2.32 -16.64 14.25
N PHE A 105 -2.54 -15.35 14.52
CA PHE A 105 -3.49 -14.82 15.51
C PHE A 105 -3.58 -15.72 16.77
N GLU A 106 -2.43 -16.14 17.32
CA GLU A 106 -2.32 -17.09 18.42
C GLU A 106 -3.16 -18.37 18.21
N ARG A 107 -3.55 -18.69 16.97
CA ARG A 107 -4.44 -19.78 16.53
C ARG A 107 -5.85 -19.72 17.16
N ASN A 108 -6.27 -18.56 17.67
CA ASN A 108 -7.54 -18.34 18.33
C ASN A 108 -8.53 -17.60 17.42
N LEU A 109 -9.60 -18.29 17.00
CA LEU A 109 -10.63 -17.71 16.15
C LEU A 109 -11.39 -16.56 16.83
N GLU A 110 -11.64 -16.65 18.14
CA GLU A 110 -12.36 -15.59 18.87
C GLU A 110 -11.56 -14.30 18.87
N PHE A 111 -10.24 -14.39 19.05
CA PHE A 111 -9.34 -13.23 18.98
C PHE A 111 -9.34 -12.62 17.59
N TYR A 112 -9.24 -13.44 16.52
CA TYR A 112 -9.34 -12.98 15.15
C TYR A 112 -10.66 -12.22 14.89
N ILE A 113 -11.79 -12.82 15.28
CA ILE A 113 -13.12 -12.24 15.13
C ILE A 113 -13.23 -10.91 15.89
N ALA A 114 -12.81 -10.86 17.16
CA ALA A 114 -12.86 -9.64 17.97
C ALA A 114 -12.01 -8.52 17.37
N ASN A 115 -10.82 -8.87 16.88
CA ASN A 115 -9.88 -7.96 16.24
C ASN A 115 -10.47 -7.36 14.96
N MET A 116 -11.02 -8.19 14.06
CA MET A 116 -11.66 -7.74 12.83
C MET A 116 -12.94 -6.93 13.13
N THR A 117 -13.75 -7.33 14.09
CA THR A 117 -14.98 -6.61 14.50
C THR A 117 -14.66 -5.17 14.89
N SER A 118 -13.65 -4.95 15.73
CA SER A 118 -13.26 -3.61 16.18
C SER A 118 -12.87 -2.71 15.01
N ARG A 119 -12.09 -3.24 14.06
CA ARG A 119 -11.65 -2.53 12.86
C ARG A 119 -12.79 -2.20 11.92
N LEU A 120 -13.66 -3.17 11.63
CA LEU A 120 -14.83 -2.97 10.75
C LEU A 120 -15.80 -1.93 11.32
N MET A 121 -15.96 -1.86 12.64
CA MET A 121 -16.78 -0.83 13.29
C MET A 121 -16.18 0.58 13.13
N LEU A 122 -14.85 0.74 13.27
CA LEU A 122 -14.18 2.01 13.01
C LEU A 122 -14.26 2.41 11.53
N MET A 123 -14.08 1.45 10.61
CA MET A 123 -14.23 1.68 9.17
C MET A 123 -15.65 2.16 8.83
N LYS A 124 -16.69 1.61 9.48
CA LYS A 124 -18.06 2.09 9.29
C LYS A 124 -18.25 3.56 9.70
N GLU A 125 -17.57 4.02 10.77
CA GLU A 125 -17.60 5.43 11.17
C GLU A 125 -16.98 6.34 10.10
N LEU A 126 -15.85 5.91 9.52
CA LEU A 126 -15.13 6.65 8.47
C LEU A 126 -15.84 6.62 7.12
N LEU A 127 -16.58 5.55 6.82
CA LEU A 127 -17.25 5.35 5.53
C LEU A 127 -18.31 6.44 5.29
N HIS A 128 -18.35 7.00 4.07
CA HIS A 128 -19.36 7.96 3.65
C HIS A 128 -20.77 7.33 3.66
N PRO A 129 -21.86 8.07 3.91
CA PRO A 129 -23.22 7.51 3.85
C PRO A 129 -23.56 6.80 2.55
N GLU A 130 -23.00 7.24 1.43
CA GLU A 130 -23.14 6.59 0.11
C GLU A 130 -21.96 5.70 -0.25
N GLY A 131 -21.06 5.42 0.71
CA GLY A 131 -19.85 4.65 0.49
C GLY A 131 -20.06 3.14 0.52
N LEU A 132 -19.09 2.45 -0.05
CA LEU A 132 -19.01 0.99 -0.10
C LEU A 132 -17.76 0.49 0.63
N ILE A 133 -17.92 -0.62 1.34
CA ILE A 133 -16.80 -1.37 1.89
C ILE A 133 -16.68 -2.72 1.17
N TRP A 134 -15.47 -3.05 0.75
CA TRP A 134 -15.10 -4.28 0.06
C TRP A 134 -14.13 -5.05 0.95
N VAL A 135 -14.52 -6.22 1.42
CA VAL A 135 -13.69 -7.07 2.29
C VAL A 135 -13.28 -8.30 1.51
N HIS A 136 -11.99 -8.38 1.18
CA HIS A 136 -11.40 -9.48 0.44
C HIS A 136 -10.99 -10.58 1.42
N LEU A 137 -11.44 -11.80 1.19
CA LEU A 137 -11.25 -12.93 2.08
C LEU A 137 -11.17 -14.23 1.27
N ASP A 138 -10.46 -15.20 1.82
CA ASP A 138 -10.49 -16.55 1.29
C ASP A 138 -11.52 -17.44 2.03
N TRP A 139 -11.55 -18.69 1.68
CA TRP A 139 -12.46 -19.70 2.25
C TRP A 139 -12.25 -19.96 3.76
N HIS A 140 -11.13 -19.56 4.38
CA HIS A 140 -10.90 -19.77 5.81
C HIS A 140 -11.78 -18.85 6.67
N SER A 141 -11.96 -17.60 6.25
CA SER A 141 -12.57 -16.56 7.09
C SER A 141 -13.80 -15.89 6.49
N SER A 142 -14.08 -16.00 5.19
CA SER A 142 -15.17 -15.27 4.53
C SER A 142 -16.54 -15.48 5.19
N HIS A 143 -16.86 -16.69 5.60
CA HIS A 143 -18.14 -17.04 6.24
C HIS A 143 -18.28 -16.46 7.66
N TYR A 144 -17.20 -16.33 8.45
CA TYR A 144 -17.26 -15.68 9.77
C TYR A 144 -17.42 -14.17 9.62
N ILE A 145 -16.62 -13.58 8.72
CA ILE A 145 -16.66 -12.12 8.51
C ILE A 145 -17.98 -11.71 7.87
N ARG A 146 -18.59 -12.53 7.02
CA ARG A 146 -19.93 -12.27 6.46
C ARG A 146 -20.97 -12.07 7.57
N VAL A 147 -21.02 -12.95 8.56
CA VAL A 147 -21.96 -12.82 9.70
C VAL A 147 -21.69 -11.54 10.50
N ILE A 148 -20.41 -11.21 10.74
CA ILE A 148 -20.04 -9.98 11.45
C ILE A 148 -20.44 -8.74 10.65
N MET A 149 -20.27 -8.75 9.34
CA MET A 149 -20.67 -7.64 8.46
C MET A 149 -22.21 -7.45 8.47
N ASP A 150 -22.97 -8.54 8.48
CA ASP A 150 -24.43 -8.47 8.62
C ASP A 150 -24.85 -7.82 9.93
N GLU A 151 -24.17 -8.10 11.06
CA GLU A 151 -24.41 -7.47 12.36
C GLU A 151 -23.97 -5.99 12.39
N ILE A 152 -22.83 -5.66 11.81
CA ILE A 152 -22.29 -4.28 11.86
C ILE A 152 -23.04 -3.37 10.88
N PHE A 153 -23.18 -3.76 9.62
CA PHE A 153 -23.76 -2.92 8.55
C PHE A 153 -25.26 -3.15 8.41
N GLY A 154 -25.75 -4.33 8.75
CA GLY A 154 -27.12 -4.80 8.55
C GLY A 154 -27.23 -5.64 7.28
N GLU A 155 -27.93 -6.78 7.35
CA GLU A 155 -28.12 -7.72 6.24
C GLU A 155 -28.70 -7.01 4.97
N LYS A 156 -29.60 -6.06 5.17
CA LYS A 156 -30.20 -5.27 4.06
C LYS A 156 -29.20 -4.39 3.29
N HIS A 157 -28.02 -4.16 3.84
CA HIS A 157 -26.96 -3.37 3.21
C HIS A 157 -25.92 -4.25 2.51
N PHE A 158 -26.11 -5.55 2.49
CA PHE A 158 -25.33 -6.43 1.64
C PHE A 158 -25.60 -6.12 0.17
N VAL A 159 -24.56 -5.83 -0.59
CA VAL A 159 -24.66 -5.45 -2.01
C VAL A 159 -24.35 -6.64 -2.89
N ASN A 160 -23.18 -7.24 -2.73
CA ASN A 160 -22.73 -8.41 -3.50
C ASN A 160 -21.70 -9.24 -2.73
N GLU A 161 -21.58 -10.50 -3.13
CA GLU A 161 -20.37 -11.30 -3.01
C GLU A 161 -19.78 -11.47 -4.40
N ILE A 162 -18.57 -10.93 -4.62
CA ILE A 162 -17.85 -11.11 -5.88
C ILE A 162 -16.87 -12.27 -5.72
N ILE A 163 -16.91 -13.22 -6.63
CA ILE A 163 -15.98 -14.33 -6.71
C ILE A 163 -14.83 -13.93 -7.64
N TRP A 164 -13.68 -13.64 -7.05
CA TRP A 164 -12.46 -13.42 -7.83
C TRP A 164 -11.80 -14.75 -8.13
N LYS A 165 -11.90 -15.17 -9.38
CA LYS A 165 -11.37 -16.44 -9.90
C LYS A 165 -10.03 -16.21 -10.60
N TYR A 166 -9.04 -17.08 -10.30
CA TYR A 166 -7.70 -17.04 -10.88
C TYR A 166 -7.22 -18.44 -11.29
N LYS A 167 -6.25 -18.50 -12.23
CA LYS A 167 -5.71 -19.79 -12.76
C LYS A 167 -4.58 -20.34 -11.90
N SER A 168 -3.75 -19.49 -11.29
CA SER A 168 -2.57 -19.86 -10.51
C SER A 168 -2.92 -20.55 -9.18
N GLY A 169 -1.91 -21.09 -8.51
CA GLY A 169 -2.05 -21.83 -7.26
C GLY A 169 -2.03 -23.35 -7.42
N GLY A 170 -1.87 -24.06 -6.31
CA GLY A 170 -1.69 -25.50 -6.25
C GLY A 170 -2.88 -26.32 -6.72
N SER A 171 -2.65 -27.62 -6.94
CA SER A 171 -3.70 -28.63 -7.15
C SER A 171 -3.68 -29.62 -6.00
N GLY A 172 -4.84 -29.93 -5.44
CA GLY A 172 -4.97 -30.93 -4.39
C GLY A 172 -5.29 -32.32 -4.96
N LYS A 173 -4.72 -33.38 -4.35
CA LYS A 173 -5.08 -34.77 -4.70
C LYS A 173 -6.36 -35.24 -3.99
N LYS A 174 -6.71 -34.64 -2.84
CA LYS A 174 -7.82 -35.07 -1.97
C LYS A 174 -9.00 -34.09 -1.93
N HIS A 175 -8.90 -32.97 -2.63
CA HIS A 175 -9.94 -31.93 -2.72
C HIS A 175 -9.83 -31.19 -4.06
N PHE A 176 -10.90 -30.53 -4.48
CA PHE A 176 -10.84 -29.65 -5.64
C PHE A 176 -9.87 -28.49 -5.39
N ALA A 177 -9.15 -28.08 -6.45
CA ALA A 177 -8.23 -26.96 -6.36
C ALA A 177 -8.98 -25.66 -6.03
N ARG A 178 -8.54 -24.96 -4.99
CA ARG A 178 -9.10 -23.66 -4.57
C ARG A 178 -8.53 -22.58 -5.48
N LYS A 179 -9.38 -21.98 -6.29
CA LYS A 179 -9.01 -21.08 -7.40
C LYS A 179 -9.83 -19.79 -7.36
N HIS A 180 -10.30 -19.40 -6.19
CA HIS A 180 -11.02 -18.16 -6.00
C HIS A 180 -10.90 -17.66 -4.56
N ASP A 181 -11.09 -16.36 -4.42
CA ASP A 181 -11.36 -15.67 -3.18
C ASP A 181 -12.70 -14.93 -3.30
N SER A 182 -13.27 -14.51 -2.18
CA SER A 182 -14.53 -13.76 -2.10
C SER A 182 -14.26 -12.31 -1.72
N LEU A 183 -14.93 -11.38 -2.39
CA LEU A 183 -15.01 -9.98 -1.96
C LEU A 183 -16.44 -9.70 -1.48
N LEU A 184 -16.61 -9.51 -0.19
CA LEU A 184 -17.88 -9.14 0.42
C LEU A 184 -18.09 -7.64 0.29
N VAL A 185 -19.21 -7.22 -0.30
CA VAL A 185 -19.50 -5.81 -0.57
C VAL A 185 -20.70 -5.36 0.25
N TYR A 186 -20.52 -4.33 1.05
CA TYR A 186 -21.57 -3.72 1.85
C TYR A 186 -21.63 -2.21 1.62
N SER A 187 -22.83 -1.66 1.67
CA SER A 187 -23.07 -0.22 1.70
C SER A 187 -23.26 0.28 3.13
N LYS A 188 -22.97 1.57 3.39
CA LYS A 188 -23.29 2.16 4.69
C LYS A 188 -24.77 2.42 4.86
N THR A 189 -25.46 2.85 3.78
CA THR A 189 -26.90 3.14 3.74
C THR A 189 -27.52 2.58 2.47
N ASN A 190 -28.82 2.69 2.31
CA ASN A 190 -29.51 2.29 1.07
C ASN A 190 -29.19 3.20 -0.14
N LYS A 191 -28.55 4.35 0.10
CA LYS A 191 -28.09 5.27 -0.97
C LYS A 191 -26.60 5.07 -1.15
N TYR A 192 -26.21 4.25 -2.10
CA TYR A 192 -24.80 4.02 -2.45
C TYR A 192 -24.60 4.18 -3.96
N LYS A 193 -23.38 4.49 -4.34
CA LYS A 193 -22.95 4.53 -5.74
C LYS A 193 -22.22 3.24 -6.09
N LEU A 194 -22.72 2.55 -7.11
CA LEU A 194 -22.04 1.43 -7.75
C LEU A 194 -22.29 1.48 -9.25
N GLU A 195 -21.25 1.77 -10.02
CA GLU A 195 -21.29 1.74 -11.48
C GLU A 195 -20.82 0.37 -11.98
N VAL A 196 -21.79 -0.49 -12.33
CA VAL A 196 -21.46 -1.85 -12.79
C VAL A 196 -20.89 -1.77 -14.21
N PRO A 197 -19.62 -2.15 -14.44
CA PRO A 197 -19.02 -2.13 -15.77
C PRO A 197 -19.76 -3.04 -16.74
N LYS A 198 -19.58 -2.78 -18.04
CA LYS A 198 -20.12 -3.64 -19.09
C LYS A 198 -19.08 -4.69 -19.50
N GLU A 199 -19.57 -5.89 -19.80
CA GLU A 199 -18.77 -6.97 -20.38
C GLU A 199 -19.36 -7.47 -21.68
N LYS A 200 -18.52 -8.06 -22.54
CA LYS A 200 -18.97 -8.72 -23.77
C LYS A 200 -19.67 -10.04 -23.45
N SER A 201 -20.91 -10.16 -23.88
CA SER A 201 -21.64 -11.43 -23.85
C SER A 201 -21.80 -11.93 -25.29
N TYR A 202 -21.01 -12.93 -25.65
CA TYR A 202 -21.07 -13.49 -27.00
C TYR A 202 -22.37 -14.24 -27.24
N ASN A 203 -22.98 -13.97 -28.38
CA ASN A 203 -24.21 -14.61 -28.82
C ASN A 203 -23.98 -16.11 -29.05
N ARG A 204 -25.00 -16.91 -28.81
CA ARG A 204 -24.91 -18.36 -29.10
C ARG A 204 -24.55 -18.58 -30.57
N ASN A 205 -23.61 -19.45 -30.84
CA ASN A 205 -23.06 -19.73 -32.17
C ASN A 205 -22.39 -18.52 -32.86
N MET A 206 -22.04 -17.48 -32.10
CA MET A 206 -21.36 -16.26 -32.58
C MET A 206 -22.09 -15.53 -33.74
N LYS A 207 -23.42 -15.71 -33.85
CA LYS A 207 -24.29 -15.09 -34.86
C LYS A 207 -25.14 -13.95 -34.29
N PRO A 208 -25.58 -13.00 -35.11
CA PRO A 208 -26.48 -11.94 -34.63
C PRO A 208 -27.84 -12.51 -34.25
N TYR A 209 -28.44 -11.95 -33.21
CA TYR A 209 -29.81 -12.29 -32.79
C TYR A 209 -30.87 -11.39 -33.40
N HIS A 210 -30.54 -10.16 -33.77
CA HIS A 210 -31.47 -9.13 -34.29
C HIS A 210 -32.63 -8.82 -33.35
N PHE A 211 -32.41 -8.87 -32.01
CA PHE A 211 -33.45 -8.49 -31.06
C PHE A 211 -33.74 -7.01 -31.10
N LYS A 212 -35.02 -6.65 -31.18
CA LYS A 212 -35.46 -5.25 -31.17
C LYS A 212 -35.01 -4.54 -29.88
N GLY A 213 -34.34 -3.40 -30.03
CA GLY A 213 -33.88 -2.59 -28.90
C GLY A 213 -32.57 -3.06 -28.25
N VAL A 214 -31.92 -4.09 -28.78
CA VAL A 214 -30.59 -4.55 -28.31
C VAL A 214 -29.56 -4.17 -29.34
N SER A 215 -28.51 -3.41 -28.89
CA SER A 215 -27.34 -3.10 -29.73
C SER A 215 -26.42 -4.30 -29.75
N GLU A 216 -26.10 -4.79 -30.93
CA GLU A 216 -25.19 -5.90 -31.15
C GLU A 216 -23.91 -5.37 -31.82
N TYR A 217 -22.78 -5.96 -31.41
CA TYR A 217 -21.45 -5.63 -31.89
C TYR A 217 -20.78 -6.88 -32.45
N LYS A 218 -19.74 -6.71 -33.28
CA LYS A 218 -18.97 -7.82 -33.84
C LYS A 218 -17.48 -7.55 -33.69
N ASP A 219 -16.74 -8.57 -33.27
CA ASP A 219 -15.27 -8.58 -33.30
C ASP A 219 -14.75 -9.85 -33.99
N GLU A 220 -13.46 -10.14 -33.86
CA GLU A 220 -12.80 -11.31 -34.45
C GLU A 220 -13.38 -12.67 -33.99
N TYR A 221 -13.97 -12.71 -32.79
CA TYR A 221 -14.57 -13.91 -32.22
C TYR A 221 -16.02 -14.10 -32.64
N GLY A 222 -16.74 -13.02 -32.96
CA GLY A 222 -18.12 -13.11 -33.38
C GLY A 222 -19.01 -11.97 -32.90
N TRP A 223 -20.34 -12.21 -32.91
CA TRP A 223 -21.33 -11.25 -32.47
C TRP A 223 -21.53 -11.31 -30.95
N TYR A 224 -21.59 -10.15 -30.30
CA TYR A 224 -21.82 -10.00 -28.87
C TYR A 224 -22.72 -8.80 -28.56
N THR A 225 -23.26 -8.82 -27.34
CA THR A 225 -23.93 -7.68 -26.72
C THR A 225 -23.13 -7.21 -25.52
N LEU A 226 -23.31 -5.95 -25.11
CA LEU A 226 -22.76 -5.44 -23.86
C LEU A 226 -23.79 -5.62 -22.75
N VAL A 227 -23.45 -6.43 -21.76
CA VAL A 227 -24.28 -6.69 -20.58
C VAL A 227 -23.59 -6.16 -19.31
N ASN A 228 -24.34 -5.98 -18.23
CA ASN A 228 -23.71 -5.69 -16.94
C ASN A 228 -22.77 -6.84 -16.56
N MET A 229 -21.59 -6.49 -16.06
CA MET A 229 -20.60 -7.46 -15.59
C MET A 229 -21.21 -8.33 -14.49
N LYS A 230 -20.89 -9.61 -14.52
CA LYS A 230 -21.32 -10.58 -13.52
C LYS A 230 -20.44 -10.51 -12.27
N ASP A 231 -20.88 -11.18 -11.21
CA ASP A 231 -20.23 -11.29 -9.90
C ASP A 231 -19.08 -12.31 -9.84
N VAL A 232 -18.76 -12.96 -10.96
CA VAL A 232 -17.58 -13.86 -11.07
C VAL A 232 -16.56 -13.20 -11.99
N TRP A 233 -15.46 -12.70 -11.37
CA TRP A 233 -14.40 -12.00 -12.09
C TRP A 233 -13.21 -12.92 -12.34
N SER A 234 -12.81 -13.06 -13.60
CA SER A 234 -11.66 -13.86 -14.00
C SER A 234 -10.48 -12.94 -14.28
N ILE A 235 -9.66 -12.73 -13.26
CA ILE A 235 -8.43 -11.93 -13.30
C ILE A 235 -7.30 -12.80 -12.75
N ASP A 236 -6.19 -12.93 -13.47
CA ASP A 236 -5.09 -13.74 -12.98
C ASP A 236 -4.32 -13.02 -11.86
N MET A 237 -3.74 -13.78 -10.93
CA MET A 237 -2.83 -13.26 -9.93
C MET A 237 -1.58 -12.67 -10.58
N VAL A 238 -0.89 -11.78 -9.87
CA VAL A 238 0.38 -11.19 -10.35
C VAL A 238 1.40 -12.30 -10.63
N GLY A 239 1.72 -12.49 -11.89
CA GLY A 239 2.64 -13.53 -12.36
C GLY A 239 4.09 -13.25 -11.92
N ARG A 240 4.92 -14.30 -11.90
CA ARG A 240 6.34 -14.19 -11.52
C ARG A 240 7.15 -13.27 -12.44
N THR A 241 6.72 -13.10 -13.68
CA THR A 241 7.36 -12.27 -14.72
C THR A 241 6.60 -10.99 -15.01
N SER A 242 5.56 -10.69 -14.24
CA SER A 242 4.77 -9.46 -14.41
C SER A 242 5.61 -8.23 -14.06
N ALA A 243 5.50 -7.16 -14.87
CA ALA A 243 6.16 -5.87 -14.61
C ALA A 243 5.64 -5.19 -13.32
N GLU A 244 4.41 -5.47 -12.91
CA GLU A 244 3.84 -4.91 -11.66
C GLU A 244 4.31 -5.65 -10.40
N ARG A 245 5.08 -6.75 -10.53
CA ARG A 245 5.49 -7.56 -9.41
C ARG A 245 6.53 -6.86 -8.53
N THR A 246 6.16 -6.61 -7.26
CA THR A 246 7.05 -6.00 -6.27
C THR A 246 7.89 -7.01 -5.46
N GLY A 247 7.55 -8.30 -5.51
CA GLY A 247 8.14 -9.33 -4.64
C GLY A 247 7.39 -9.51 -3.31
N TYR A 248 6.46 -8.61 -2.96
CA TYR A 248 5.61 -8.77 -1.78
C TYR A 248 4.70 -9.99 -1.92
N ALA A 249 4.59 -10.77 -0.84
CA ALA A 249 3.65 -11.89 -0.81
C ALA A 249 2.22 -11.36 -0.96
N THR A 250 1.34 -12.12 -1.56
CA THR A 250 -0.09 -11.79 -1.65
C THR A 250 -0.45 -10.47 -2.36
N GLN A 251 0.51 -9.84 -3.09
CA GLN A 251 0.23 -8.65 -3.90
C GLN A 251 -0.99 -8.88 -4.80
N LYS A 252 -1.98 -7.97 -4.72
CA LYS A 252 -3.17 -8.02 -5.57
C LYS A 252 -2.90 -7.38 -6.94
N PRO A 253 -3.52 -7.92 -8.02
CA PRO A 253 -3.42 -7.32 -9.36
C PRO A 253 -4.03 -5.92 -9.39
N ILE A 254 -3.36 -4.97 -10.04
CA ILE A 254 -3.88 -3.61 -10.23
C ILE A 254 -5.22 -3.63 -10.97
N GLU A 255 -5.42 -4.53 -11.90
CA GLU A 255 -6.70 -4.69 -12.62
C GLU A 255 -7.87 -4.94 -11.65
N LEU A 256 -7.68 -5.80 -10.64
CA LEU A 256 -8.72 -6.12 -9.65
C LEU A 256 -9.12 -4.88 -8.84
N VAL A 257 -8.13 -4.19 -8.26
CA VAL A 257 -8.39 -3.05 -7.38
C VAL A 257 -8.82 -1.80 -8.16
N SER A 258 -8.33 -1.60 -9.39
CA SER A 258 -8.81 -0.53 -10.28
C SER A 258 -10.29 -0.70 -10.63
N ARG A 259 -10.73 -1.93 -10.85
CA ARG A 259 -12.15 -2.22 -11.10
C ARG A 259 -13.03 -1.83 -9.91
N ILE A 260 -12.57 -2.10 -8.69
CA ILE A 260 -13.25 -1.70 -7.45
C ILE A 260 -13.32 -0.18 -7.34
N VAL A 261 -12.19 0.51 -7.52
CA VAL A 261 -12.09 1.97 -7.45
C VAL A 261 -13.04 2.62 -8.46
N LEU A 262 -12.95 2.24 -9.73
CA LEU A 262 -13.75 2.83 -10.81
C LEU A 262 -15.24 2.56 -10.67
N ALA A 263 -15.64 1.38 -10.18
CA ALA A 263 -17.03 1.04 -9.96
C ALA A 263 -17.67 1.77 -8.78
N SER A 264 -16.86 2.17 -7.77
CA SER A 264 -17.34 2.64 -6.46
C SER A 264 -17.17 4.15 -6.24
N THR A 265 -16.41 4.84 -7.09
CA THR A 265 -16.00 6.25 -6.84
C THR A 265 -16.00 7.11 -8.09
N ASP A 266 -16.11 8.43 -7.88
CA ASP A 266 -15.80 9.47 -8.86
C ASP A 266 -14.38 10.02 -8.67
N GLU A 267 -13.90 10.84 -9.61
CA GLU A 267 -12.68 11.62 -9.43
C GLU A 267 -12.78 12.48 -8.16
N ASN A 268 -11.65 12.63 -7.46
CA ASN A 268 -11.54 13.32 -6.18
C ASN A 268 -12.22 12.65 -4.98
N ASP A 269 -12.90 11.53 -5.12
CA ASP A 269 -13.38 10.75 -3.99
C ASP A 269 -12.20 10.14 -3.20
N ILE A 270 -12.42 9.87 -1.92
CA ILE A 270 -11.41 9.25 -1.04
C ILE A 270 -11.57 7.73 -1.06
N CYS A 271 -10.49 7.04 -1.42
CA CYS A 271 -10.33 5.59 -1.31
C CYS A 271 -9.47 5.26 -0.09
N ALA A 272 -9.75 4.20 0.65
CA ALA A 272 -8.90 3.77 1.76
C ALA A 272 -8.62 2.28 1.75
N ASP A 273 -7.38 1.95 2.18
CA ASP A 273 -6.95 0.58 2.46
C ASP A 273 -6.18 0.55 3.78
N PHE A 274 -6.79 -0.04 4.81
CA PHE A 274 -6.21 -0.12 6.16
C PHE A 274 -5.39 -1.40 6.40
N PHE A 275 -5.17 -2.19 5.34
CA PHE A 275 -4.27 -3.33 5.26
C PHE A 275 -3.54 -3.28 3.92
N CYS A 276 -2.92 -2.13 3.63
CA CYS A 276 -2.56 -1.78 2.25
C CYS A 276 -1.42 -2.65 1.67
N GLY A 277 -0.67 -3.37 2.48
CA GLY A 277 0.42 -4.21 2.03
C GLY A 277 1.36 -3.46 1.10
N SER A 278 1.57 -3.99 -0.10
CA SER A 278 2.38 -3.35 -1.15
C SER A 278 1.69 -2.19 -1.88
N GLY A 279 0.52 -1.72 -1.43
CA GLY A 279 -0.13 -0.51 -1.94
C GLY A 279 -0.89 -0.65 -3.25
N ALA A 280 -1.43 -1.82 -3.57
CA ALA A 280 -2.13 -2.01 -4.86
C ALA A 280 -3.35 -1.09 -5.02
N LEU A 281 -4.22 -0.98 -3.99
CA LEU A 281 -5.39 -0.11 -4.06
C LEU A 281 -5.01 1.36 -4.14
N ILE A 282 -4.07 1.81 -3.30
CA ILE A 282 -3.69 3.23 -3.26
C ILE A 282 -3.01 3.66 -4.57
N GLU A 283 -2.19 2.80 -5.20
CA GLU A 283 -1.69 3.06 -6.55
C GLU A 283 -2.82 3.14 -7.58
N ALA A 284 -3.80 2.24 -7.52
CA ALA A 284 -4.96 2.28 -8.41
C ALA A 284 -5.78 3.56 -8.22
N ALA A 285 -5.98 4.01 -6.98
CA ALA A 285 -6.67 5.25 -6.67
C ALA A 285 -5.91 6.46 -7.21
N ALA A 286 -4.62 6.58 -6.92
CA ALA A 286 -3.75 7.65 -7.42
C ALA A 286 -3.77 7.72 -8.96
N THR A 287 -3.56 6.59 -9.63
CA THR A 287 -3.53 6.52 -11.10
C THR A 287 -4.85 6.94 -11.75
N ASN A 288 -5.97 6.74 -11.05
CA ASN A 288 -7.29 7.09 -11.57
C ASN A 288 -7.81 8.44 -11.03
N GLY A 289 -6.99 9.30 -10.44
CA GLY A 289 -7.38 10.63 -10.00
C GLY A 289 -8.28 10.63 -8.75
N ARG A 290 -8.10 9.67 -7.85
CA ARG A 290 -8.76 9.60 -6.55
C ARG A 290 -7.77 9.96 -5.45
N ARG A 291 -8.27 10.60 -4.38
CA ARG A 291 -7.53 10.74 -3.13
C ARG A 291 -7.47 9.40 -2.43
N TRP A 292 -6.43 9.18 -1.64
CA TRP A 292 -6.26 7.88 -1.02
C TRP A 292 -5.64 7.94 0.37
N LEU A 293 -5.99 6.94 1.19
CA LEU A 293 -5.47 6.73 2.53
C LEU A 293 -5.01 5.28 2.63
N GLY A 294 -3.72 5.05 2.82
CA GLY A 294 -3.12 3.73 2.98
C GLY A 294 -2.57 3.55 4.39
N CYS A 295 -2.72 2.38 4.98
CA CYS A 295 -2.10 2.04 6.26
C CYS A 295 -1.70 0.57 6.29
N ASP A 296 -0.49 0.33 6.78
CA ASP A 296 -0.03 -1.01 7.14
C ASP A 296 0.89 -0.93 8.36
N ASN A 297 0.98 -2.00 9.14
CA ASN A 297 1.86 -2.04 10.28
C ASN A 297 3.22 -2.67 9.96
N GLU A 298 3.40 -3.24 8.78
CA GLU A 298 4.65 -3.87 8.37
C GLU A 298 5.54 -2.91 7.58
N GLN A 299 6.72 -2.64 8.12
CA GLN A 299 7.67 -1.67 7.56
C GLN A 299 8.05 -1.99 6.10
N LEU A 300 8.30 -3.26 5.78
CA LEU A 300 8.64 -3.67 4.42
C LEU A 300 7.48 -3.44 3.46
N ALA A 301 6.24 -3.73 3.87
CA ALA A 301 5.05 -3.46 3.08
C ALA A 301 4.94 -1.99 2.72
N VAL A 302 5.03 -1.12 3.73
CA VAL A 302 4.95 0.34 3.58
C VAL A 302 6.09 0.88 2.72
N SER A 303 7.33 0.38 2.89
CA SER A 303 8.47 0.78 2.04
C SER A 303 8.25 0.45 0.57
N ILE A 304 7.71 -0.74 0.29
CA ILE A 304 7.34 -1.13 -1.08
C ILE A 304 6.23 -0.23 -1.63
N ALA A 305 5.21 0.07 -0.82
CA ALA A 305 4.13 0.97 -1.22
C ALA A 305 4.65 2.39 -1.51
N ARG A 306 5.55 2.94 -0.66
CA ARG A 306 6.23 4.23 -0.88
C ARG A 306 6.95 4.24 -2.22
N LYS A 307 7.83 3.27 -2.46
CA LYS A 307 8.58 3.17 -3.71
C LYS A 307 7.67 3.14 -4.95
N ARG A 308 6.53 2.42 -4.88
CA ARG A 308 5.54 2.41 -5.98
C ARG A 308 4.92 3.76 -6.23
N LEU A 309 4.51 4.46 -5.17
CA LEU A 309 3.90 5.79 -5.26
C LEU A 309 4.89 6.83 -5.75
N ASP A 310 6.10 6.80 -5.22
CA ASP A 310 7.20 7.69 -5.59
C ASP A 310 7.58 7.53 -7.08
N MET A 311 7.65 6.29 -7.59
CA MET A 311 7.87 6.02 -9.01
C MET A 311 6.71 6.47 -9.92
N LYS A 312 5.52 6.73 -9.35
CA LYS A 312 4.35 7.29 -10.04
C LYS A 312 4.21 8.79 -9.85
N GLU A 313 5.20 9.43 -9.22
CA GLU A 313 5.19 10.86 -8.92
C GLU A 313 3.93 11.30 -8.15
N SER A 314 3.49 10.49 -7.17
CA SER A 314 2.32 10.80 -6.35
C SER A 314 2.69 11.72 -5.20
N ASP A 315 1.87 12.75 -4.95
CA ASP A 315 2.02 13.62 -3.79
C ASP A 315 1.28 13.03 -2.58
N TYR A 316 1.94 12.96 -1.42
CA TYR A 316 1.33 12.44 -0.18
C TYR A 316 2.11 12.84 1.07
N VAL A 317 1.47 12.68 2.22
CA VAL A 317 2.12 12.74 3.54
C VAL A 317 2.37 11.32 4.02
N PHE A 318 3.61 11.04 4.41
CA PHE A 318 3.96 9.82 5.13
C PHE A 318 3.86 10.06 6.64
N LEU A 319 3.13 9.21 7.33
CA LEU A 319 2.91 9.26 8.77
C LEU A 319 3.44 7.99 9.43
N SER A 320 4.11 8.11 10.56
CA SER A 320 4.49 6.96 11.37
C SER A 320 4.47 7.29 12.86
N ASN A 321 4.01 6.34 13.66
CA ASN A 321 4.15 6.34 15.13
C ASN A 321 5.29 5.42 15.60
N ARG A 322 6.16 4.97 14.70
CA ARG A 322 7.28 4.07 15.00
C ARG A 322 8.59 4.84 14.96
N ASP A 323 9.15 5.14 16.12
CA ASP A 323 10.50 5.70 16.24
C ASP A 323 11.59 4.76 15.68
N GLU A 324 11.27 3.47 15.58
CA GLU A 324 12.17 2.41 15.11
C GLU A 324 12.38 2.40 13.58
N LEU A 325 11.62 3.17 12.81
CA LEU A 325 11.82 3.24 11.34
C LEU A 325 13.19 3.78 10.98
N ARG A 326 13.69 4.74 11.74
CA ARG A 326 15.00 5.35 11.53
C ARG A 326 16.06 4.59 12.31
N ARG A 327 16.93 3.90 11.58
CA ARG A 327 17.99 3.08 12.15
C ARG A 327 19.30 3.85 12.26
N VAL A 328 20.17 3.37 13.17
CA VAL A 328 21.55 3.81 13.24
C VAL A 328 22.33 3.09 12.14
N GLY A 329 22.72 3.82 11.12
CA GLY A 329 23.53 3.32 10.03
C GLY A 329 24.29 4.48 9.40
N ARG A 330 25.18 4.18 8.48
CA ARG A 330 26.02 5.20 7.84
C ARG A 330 25.86 5.15 6.33
N LEU A 331 25.41 6.27 5.76
CA LEU A 331 25.51 6.55 4.34
C LEU A 331 26.70 7.49 4.13
N SER A 332 27.65 7.13 3.28
CA SER A 332 28.79 7.96 2.91
C SER A 332 28.52 8.57 1.54
N MET A 333 28.58 9.90 1.46
CA MET A 333 28.40 10.66 0.23
C MET A 333 29.61 11.57 0.01
N ASN A 334 30.16 11.57 -1.20
CA ASN A 334 31.24 12.44 -1.59
C ASN A 334 30.73 13.54 -2.52
N LEU A 335 30.93 14.80 -2.17
CA LEU A 335 30.66 15.94 -3.01
C LEU A 335 31.67 15.98 -4.15
N LYS A 336 31.25 15.86 -5.41
CA LYS A 336 32.08 15.95 -6.60
C LYS A 336 32.16 17.36 -7.17
N VAL A 337 31.01 18.03 -7.25
CA VAL A 337 30.89 19.37 -7.84
C VAL A 337 29.91 20.22 -7.06
N ARG A 338 30.30 21.48 -6.82
CA ARG A 338 29.42 22.52 -6.26
C ARG A 338 29.50 23.78 -7.12
N ASP A 339 28.51 24.00 -7.96
CA ASP A 339 28.38 25.22 -8.75
C ASP A 339 27.40 26.19 -8.06
N ARG A 340 27.89 27.37 -7.66
CA ARG A 340 27.04 28.40 -7.07
C ARG A 340 26.25 29.11 -8.15
N LEU A 341 24.93 29.21 -7.97
CA LEU A 341 24.00 29.88 -8.87
C LEU A 341 23.72 31.31 -8.39
N GLU A 342 23.31 32.21 -9.30
CA GLU A 342 23.09 33.63 -9.03
C GLU A 342 22.06 33.92 -7.94
N ASN A 343 21.16 32.99 -7.64
CA ASN A 343 20.07 33.14 -6.67
C ASN A 343 20.37 32.57 -5.28
N GLY A 344 21.66 32.35 -4.95
CA GLY A 344 22.11 31.78 -3.68
C GLY A 344 21.91 30.24 -3.56
N LYS A 345 21.41 29.59 -4.61
CA LYS A 345 21.33 28.14 -4.71
C LYS A 345 22.66 27.54 -5.17
N SER A 346 22.82 26.25 -5.02
CA SER A 346 23.97 25.51 -5.53
C SER A 346 23.51 24.29 -6.32
N LEU A 347 24.06 24.09 -7.52
CA LEU A 347 23.96 22.81 -8.22
C LEU A 347 25.02 21.87 -7.60
N LEU A 348 24.58 20.76 -7.07
CA LEU A 348 25.41 19.78 -6.38
C LEU A 348 25.48 18.51 -7.22
N THR A 349 26.66 17.89 -7.26
CA THR A 349 26.85 16.54 -7.80
C THR A 349 27.51 15.71 -6.73
N PHE A 350 26.84 14.67 -6.29
CA PHE A 350 27.29 13.73 -5.27
C PHE A 350 27.47 12.32 -5.84
N GLU A 351 28.30 11.56 -5.16
CA GLU A 351 28.44 10.12 -5.29
C GLU A 351 28.12 9.49 -3.93
N VAL A 352 27.30 8.45 -3.89
CA VAL A 352 27.19 7.58 -2.73
C VAL A 352 28.36 6.61 -2.75
N SER A 353 29.32 6.81 -1.86
CA SER A 353 30.56 6.05 -1.81
C SER A 353 30.52 4.85 -0.88
N GLY A 354 29.52 4.75 -0.02
CA GLY A 354 29.37 3.62 0.89
C GLY A 354 28.05 3.65 1.66
N PHE A 355 27.63 2.47 2.06
CA PHE A 355 26.45 2.28 2.91
C PHE A 355 26.72 1.17 3.93
N GLU A 356 26.56 1.47 5.20
CA GLU A 356 26.73 0.55 6.31
C GLU A 356 25.37 0.40 7.03
N PRO A 357 24.50 -0.54 6.61
CA PRO A 357 23.21 -0.75 7.25
C PRO A 357 23.35 -1.45 8.60
N GLU A 358 22.46 -1.16 9.53
CA GLU A 358 22.26 -1.97 10.73
C GLU A 358 21.59 -3.30 10.35
N LEU A 359 22.33 -4.41 10.48
CA LEU A 359 21.85 -5.73 10.11
C LEU A 359 20.99 -6.37 11.19
N ASP A 360 19.70 -6.05 11.21
CA ASP A 360 18.71 -6.87 11.90
C ASP A 360 18.19 -7.95 10.93
N ILE A 361 18.67 -9.14 11.05
CA ILE A 361 18.32 -10.30 10.22
C ILE A 361 17.35 -11.26 10.91
N GLY A 362 16.70 -10.80 11.99
CA GLY A 362 15.74 -11.61 12.76
C GLY A 362 14.57 -12.13 11.93
N HIS A 363 14.10 -11.32 10.98
CA HIS A 363 12.99 -11.64 10.07
C HIS A 363 13.41 -12.47 8.83
N ILE A 364 14.70 -12.79 8.69
CA ILE A 364 15.23 -13.60 7.59
C ILE A 364 15.34 -15.07 8.05
N PRO A 365 14.98 -16.06 7.23
CA PRO A 365 15.15 -17.48 7.55
C PRO A 365 16.61 -17.81 7.89
N LEU A 366 16.83 -18.63 8.92
CA LEU A 366 18.15 -18.96 9.44
C LEU A 366 19.17 -19.38 8.37
N LYS A 367 18.71 -20.16 7.38
CA LYS A 367 19.54 -20.65 6.26
C LYS A 367 20.08 -19.53 5.34
N GLU A 368 19.44 -18.37 5.33
CA GLU A 368 19.77 -17.25 4.44
C GLU A 368 20.57 -16.14 5.17
N ARG A 369 20.54 -16.12 6.51
CA ARG A 369 21.18 -15.08 7.34
C ARG A 369 22.67 -14.95 7.12
N ALA A 370 23.38 -16.08 7.02
CA ALA A 370 24.83 -16.08 6.82
C ALA A 370 25.22 -15.43 5.50
N GLU A 371 24.46 -15.70 4.44
CA GLU A 371 24.71 -15.12 3.12
C GLU A 371 24.41 -13.63 3.06
N VAL A 372 23.30 -13.18 3.66
CA VAL A 372 22.98 -11.74 3.75
C VAL A 372 24.07 -10.99 4.51
N ARG A 373 24.55 -11.55 5.64
CA ARG A 373 25.64 -10.95 6.43
C ARG A 373 26.92 -10.86 5.60
N ARG A 374 27.31 -11.93 4.92
CA ARG A 374 28.49 -11.97 4.06
C ARG A 374 28.43 -10.90 2.95
N ILE A 375 27.28 -10.73 2.30
CA ILE A 375 27.10 -9.71 1.25
C ILE A 375 27.22 -8.31 1.85
N ALA A 376 26.59 -8.05 2.98
CA ALA A 376 26.61 -6.74 3.64
C ALA A 376 28.03 -6.36 4.13
N GLU A 377 28.78 -7.31 4.71
CA GLU A 377 30.16 -7.11 5.17
C GLU A 377 31.13 -6.90 4.00
N ALA A 378 30.89 -7.53 2.85
CA ALA A 378 31.70 -7.35 1.65
C ALA A 378 31.44 -5.99 0.99
N ASP A 379 30.18 -5.56 0.88
CA ASP A 379 29.77 -4.31 0.25
C ASP A 379 28.33 -3.97 0.65
N GLY A 380 28.16 -3.08 1.61
CA GLY A 380 26.84 -2.66 2.11
C GLY A 380 25.98 -1.97 1.05
N MET A 381 26.57 -1.36 0.01
CA MET A 381 25.84 -0.75 -1.11
C MET A 381 24.89 -1.73 -1.81
N ARG A 382 25.16 -3.03 -1.73
CA ARG A 382 24.29 -4.09 -2.30
C ARG A 382 22.96 -4.25 -1.58
N LEU A 383 22.85 -3.68 -0.38
CA LEU A 383 21.62 -3.63 0.40
C LEU A 383 20.90 -2.29 0.27
N LEU A 384 21.48 -1.28 -0.39
CA LEU A 384 20.80 -0.02 -0.67
C LEU A 384 19.77 -0.23 -1.79
N ASP A 385 18.50 0.12 -1.50
CA ASP A 385 17.42 0.00 -2.48
C ASP A 385 17.16 1.34 -3.19
N TYR A 386 17.01 2.42 -2.42
CA TYR A 386 16.84 3.77 -2.97
C TYR A 386 17.22 4.83 -1.93
N ILE A 387 17.35 6.07 -2.39
CA ILE A 387 17.51 7.23 -1.52
C ILE A 387 16.47 8.29 -1.86
N MET A 388 16.06 9.05 -0.85
CA MET A 388 15.23 10.24 -0.97
C MET A 388 16.03 11.44 -0.53
N ILE A 389 15.90 12.57 -1.24
CA ILE A 389 16.63 13.80 -0.95
C ILE A 389 15.65 14.95 -0.76
N ASP A 390 15.80 15.64 0.35
CA ASP A 390 15.19 16.95 0.61
C ASP A 390 16.25 18.04 0.39
N PRO A 391 16.21 18.77 -0.73
CA PRO A 391 17.25 19.75 -1.08
C PRO A 391 17.15 21.07 -0.30
N ALA A 392 16.17 21.23 0.59
CA ALA A 392 15.90 22.44 1.36
C ALA A 392 15.52 22.14 2.82
N TYR A 393 16.12 21.12 3.42
CA TYR A 393 15.75 20.60 4.74
C TYR A 393 15.75 21.68 5.82
N ASN A 394 14.60 21.86 6.49
CA ASN A 394 14.37 22.89 7.51
C ASN A 394 13.86 22.35 8.86
N GLY A 395 13.95 21.02 9.05
CA GLY A 395 13.46 20.35 10.27
C GLY A 395 12.34 19.33 10.00
N ALA A 396 11.52 19.53 8.96
CA ALA A 396 10.59 18.54 8.44
C ALA A 396 11.10 18.03 7.08
N PHE A 397 11.16 16.71 6.89
CA PHE A 397 11.68 16.12 5.66
C PHE A 397 10.64 16.21 4.53
N SER A 398 11.09 16.68 3.35
CA SER A 398 10.29 16.77 2.15
C SER A 398 11.06 16.16 0.96
N ALA A 399 10.69 14.95 0.53
CA ALA A 399 11.33 14.27 -0.57
C ALA A 399 11.01 14.98 -1.91
N GLU A 400 12.00 15.66 -2.50
CA GLU A 400 11.89 16.24 -3.85
C GLU A 400 12.56 15.35 -4.92
N HIS A 401 13.49 14.47 -4.52
CA HIS A 401 14.20 13.57 -5.44
C HIS A 401 14.24 12.14 -4.87
N ILE A 402 13.94 11.17 -5.72
CA ILE A 402 13.97 9.75 -5.39
C ILE A 402 14.83 9.05 -6.41
N ILE A 403 15.87 8.35 -5.94
CA ILE A 403 16.91 7.77 -6.77
C ILE A 403 17.08 6.31 -6.37
N SER A 404 16.82 5.40 -7.30
CA SER A 404 16.94 3.95 -7.12
C SER A 404 18.07 3.32 -7.94
N GLU A 405 18.70 4.11 -8.79
CA GLU A 405 19.84 3.69 -9.63
C GLU A 405 20.75 4.90 -9.90
N GLY A 406 22.02 4.67 -10.30
CA GLY A 406 22.94 5.75 -10.63
C GLY A 406 23.47 6.50 -9.42
N PHE A 407 23.76 5.79 -8.33
CA PHE A 407 24.29 6.36 -7.08
C PHE A 407 25.72 6.95 -7.22
N ASP A 408 26.39 6.74 -8.32
CA ASP A 408 27.72 7.26 -8.66
C ASP A 408 27.69 8.72 -9.15
N GLU A 409 26.53 9.22 -9.59
CA GLU A 409 26.38 10.61 -10.06
C GLU A 409 24.96 11.14 -9.80
N ILE A 410 24.73 11.70 -8.62
CA ILE A 410 23.46 12.27 -8.19
C ILE A 410 23.51 13.79 -8.33
N ARG A 411 22.62 14.40 -9.10
CA ARG A 411 22.58 15.84 -9.35
C ARG A 411 21.27 16.44 -8.89
N PHE A 412 21.35 17.50 -8.08
CA PHE A 412 20.19 18.29 -7.67
C PHE A 412 20.56 19.73 -7.32
N ILE A 413 19.56 20.61 -7.26
CA ILE A 413 19.74 22.01 -6.84
C ILE A 413 19.37 22.13 -5.38
N SER A 414 20.38 22.43 -4.53
CA SER A 414 20.16 22.73 -3.11
C SER A 414 19.88 24.21 -2.88
N LYS A 415 19.03 24.48 -1.88
CA LYS A 415 18.69 25.81 -1.40
C LYS A 415 19.37 26.13 -0.06
N GLY A 416 20.31 25.33 0.38
CA GLY A 416 21.02 25.40 1.67
C GLY A 416 21.34 24.00 2.20
N ASN A 417 21.14 23.79 3.49
CA ASN A 417 21.27 22.47 4.08
C ASN A 417 20.26 21.52 3.46
N PHE A 418 20.65 20.28 3.26
CA PHE A 418 19.79 19.25 2.73
C PHE A 418 19.82 17.99 3.61
N ALA A 419 18.84 17.11 3.43
CA ALA A 419 18.81 15.83 4.12
C ALA A 419 18.59 14.68 3.13
N VAL A 420 19.07 13.50 3.51
CA VAL A 420 18.93 12.27 2.75
C VAL A 420 18.36 11.19 3.65
N ILE A 421 17.39 10.44 3.15
CA ILE A 421 16.97 9.17 3.72
C ILE A 421 17.41 8.07 2.75
N ALA A 422 18.30 7.19 3.20
CA ALA A 422 18.59 5.95 2.50
C ALA A 422 17.62 4.86 2.97
N VAL A 423 17.18 4.03 2.06
CA VAL A 423 16.28 2.89 2.36
C VAL A 423 16.96 1.62 1.89
N ASP A 424 17.07 0.63 2.78
CA ASP A 424 17.61 -0.66 2.42
C ASP A 424 16.55 -1.57 1.79
N VAL A 425 17.00 -2.67 1.20
CA VAL A 425 16.13 -3.67 0.55
C VAL A 425 15.12 -4.34 1.49
N PHE A 426 15.26 -4.15 2.80
CA PHE A 426 14.33 -4.64 3.82
C PHE A 426 13.37 -3.55 4.30
N GLY A 427 13.42 -2.35 3.69
CA GLY A 427 12.56 -1.23 3.98
C GLY A 427 12.97 -0.38 5.20
N ARG A 428 14.18 -0.53 5.71
CA ARG A 428 14.69 0.27 6.83
C ARG A 428 15.25 1.59 6.35
N GLU A 429 15.07 2.63 7.16
CA GLU A 429 15.42 4.00 6.83
C GLU A 429 16.62 4.49 7.63
N TYR A 430 17.50 5.23 6.96
CA TYR A 430 18.71 5.79 7.52
C TYR A 430 18.77 7.28 7.17
N PHE A 431 18.57 8.13 8.17
CA PHE A 431 18.49 9.57 7.98
C PHE A 431 19.86 10.22 8.13
N MET A 432 20.20 11.11 7.20
CA MET A 432 21.43 11.92 7.23
C MET A 432 21.13 13.37 6.90
N LYS A 433 21.57 14.30 7.74
CA LYS A 433 21.61 15.73 7.46
C LYS A 433 22.98 16.14 6.93
N VAL A 434 23.01 16.95 5.88
CA VAL A 434 24.23 17.49 5.30
C VAL A 434 24.21 19.02 5.39
N ASP A 435 25.21 19.58 6.08
CA ASP A 435 25.42 21.01 6.20
C ASP A 435 26.51 21.45 5.21
N LEU A 436 26.12 22.25 4.20
CA LEU A 436 27.06 22.70 3.16
C LEU A 436 28.06 23.77 3.62
N ASP A 437 27.85 24.36 4.78
CA ASP A 437 28.70 25.44 5.29
C ASP A 437 29.86 24.92 6.17
N ASN A 438 29.88 23.63 6.47
CA ASN A 438 30.92 22.97 7.29
C ASN A 438 31.88 22.05 6.52
N ASP A 439 31.76 22.01 5.16
CA ASP A 439 32.63 21.23 4.27
C ASP A 439 33.58 22.12 3.42
#